data_2e59d268b02db9eeee4d83b5db1c1e24
#
_entry.id   2e59d268b02db9eeee4d83b5db1c1e24
#
_cell.length_a   1.000
_cell.length_b   1.000
_cell.length_c   1.000
_cell.angle_alpha   90.00
_cell.angle_beta   90.00
_cell.angle_gamma   90.00
#
_symmetry.space_group_name_H-M   'P 1'
#
loop_
_entity.id
_entity.type
_entity.pdbx_description
1 polymer ?
#
loop_
_entity_poly.entity_id
_entity_poly.type
_entity_poly.pdbx_seq_one_letter_code
_entity_poly.pdbx_strand_id
1 'polypeptide(L)'
;MRGRRGSAARFLLRMPRYRSRMELQFSNIFCFFGRESCLWDSRSAIIKDNTEAGDDMTRKERILDAKRCLDALALGLDPHTGGELPGDSVLNRVEMSRCFFFVSGLLQEIYDNGPRAPGLPFALPIEQRAAFPFTEQPMTVSEICRALNEMVDPFVYRYLRTTTITDWLLQRGFLEMNTWGDGTPFRGPTALGRSIGLSVEERSGKRGPYQVTLYHTDAQHFILDNLDDILLPVSPAAE
;
A
#
# COMPACT_ATOMS: atom_id res chain seq x y z
N MET A 1 54.91 43.60 4.07
CA MET A 1 53.79 44.34 4.67
C MET A 1 52.54 43.45 4.66
N ARG A 2 52.10 43.08 5.82
CA ARG A 2 50.73 42.85 6.35
C ARG A 2 49.72 42.39 5.25
N GLY A 3 49.17 41.18 5.17
CA GLY A 3 48.53 40.41 6.22
C GLY A 3 47.04 40.74 6.30
N ARG A 4 46.14 39.93 5.68
CA ARG A 4 44.75 39.78 6.16
C ARG A 4 44.25 38.38 5.86
N ARG A 5 44.04 37.62 6.92
CA ARG A 5 43.30 36.38 6.97
C ARG A 5 41.81 36.69 6.86
N GLY A 6 41.12 36.12 5.92
CA GLY A 6 39.65 36.16 5.81
C GLY A 6 39.06 34.87 6.31
N SER A 7 38.26 34.99 7.36
CA SER A 7 37.52 33.97 8.10
C SER A 7 36.48 33.29 7.23
N ALA A 8 36.54 31.97 7.11
CA ALA A 8 35.48 31.16 6.53
C ALA A 8 34.35 30.99 7.58
N ALA A 9 33.26 31.72 7.40
CA ALA A 9 32.06 31.56 8.18
C ALA A 9 31.35 30.25 7.80
N ARG A 10 31.30 29.33 8.75
CA ARG A 10 30.46 28.10 8.68
C ARG A 10 28.99 28.48 8.71
N PHE A 11 28.32 28.34 7.60
CA PHE A 11 26.85 28.39 7.54
C PHE A 11 26.30 27.04 7.95
N LEU A 12 26.02 26.87 9.23
CA LEU A 12 25.24 25.76 9.76
C LEU A 12 23.77 26.04 9.49
N LEU A 13 23.24 25.46 8.42
CA LEU A 13 21.80 25.37 8.17
C LEU A 13 21.15 24.51 9.24
N ARG A 14 20.45 25.20 10.13
CA ARG A 14 19.64 24.67 11.23
C ARG A 14 18.33 24.16 10.62
N MET A 15 18.24 22.85 10.33
CA MET A 15 16.95 22.23 10.00
C MET A 15 16.07 22.19 11.25
N PRO A 16 14.80 22.61 11.17
CA PRO A 16 13.86 22.42 12.28
C PRO A 16 13.54 20.93 12.41
N ARG A 17 13.88 20.36 13.56
CA ARG A 17 13.42 19.03 13.98
C ARG A 17 11.91 19.09 14.14
N TYR A 18 11.17 18.58 13.19
CA TYR A 18 9.75 18.31 13.32
C TYR A 18 9.60 17.05 14.19
N ARG A 19 9.69 17.26 15.49
CA ARG A 19 9.34 16.23 16.49
C ARG A 19 7.83 16.21 16.55
N SER A 20 7.21 15.25 15.89
CA SER A 20 5.76 15.13 15.85
C SER A 20 5.21 15.02 17.26
N ARG A 21 4.21 15.85 17.53
CA ARG A 21 3.46 15.97 18.80
C ARG A 21 2.78 14.66 19.23
N MET A 22 2.88 13.63 18.41
CA MET A 22 2.29 12.30 18.66
C MET A 22 3.09 11.41 19.59
N GLU A 23 4.44 11.57 19.67
CA GLU A 23 5.24 10.73 20.59
C GLU A 23 5.04 11.08 22.07
N LEU A 24 4.63 12.31 22.38
CA LEU A 24 4.37 12.73 23.76
C LEU A 24 3.02 12.29 24.31
N GLN A 25 2.06 11.91 23.46
CA GLN A 25 0.76 11.40 23.94
C GLN A 25 0.80 9.91 24.26
N PHE A 26 1.66 9.12 23.63
CA PHE A 26 1.79 7.69 23.94
C PHE A 26 2.56 7.41 25.22
N SER A 27 3.45 8.32 25.64
CA SER A 27 4.23 8.15 26.88
C SER A 27 3.41 8.32 28.16
N ASN A 28 2.29 9.06 28.12
CA ASN A 28 1.47 9.33 29.31
C ASN A 28 0.34 8.31 29.55
N ILE A 29 0.03 7.44 28.57
CA ILE A 29 -0.99 6.40 28.76
C ILE A 29 -0.40 5.17 29.46
N PHE A 30 0.93 4.98 29.41
CA PHE A 30 1.59 3.79 29.97
C PHE A 30 2.01 3.91 31.45
N CYS A 31 1.89 5.08 32.06
CA CYS A 31 2.31 5.30 33.45
C CYS A 31 1.22 5.06 34.51
N PHE A 32 0.03 4.60 34.15
CA PHE A 32 -1.07 4.43 35.10
C PHE A 32 -1.38 3.00 35.55
N PHE A 33 -0.62 2.02 35.07
CA PHE A 33 -0.73 0.65 35.57
C PHE A 33 0.49 0.31 36.45
N GLY A 34 0.17 0.02 37.72
CA GLY A 34 1.10 -0.17 38.81
C GLY A 34 2.23 -1.16 38.55
N ARG A 35 3.34 -0.87 39.20
CA ARG A 35 4.54 -1.67 39.38
C ARG A 35 4.22 -3.14 39.70
N GLU A 36 4.23 -3.99 38.70
CA GLU A 36 4.69 -5.37 38.84
C GLU A 36 5.47 -5.76 37.58
N SER A 37 6.64 -6.33 37.83
CA SER A 37 7.70 -6.64 36.88
C SER A 37 7.24 -7.51 35.74
N CYS A 38 6.99 -6.92 34.58
CA CYS A 38 7.00 -7.67 33.32
C CYS A 38 8.36 -7.45 32.66
N LEU A 39 9.22 -8.43 32.79
CA LEU A 39 10.38 -8.65 31.93
C LEU A 39 9.88 -8.83 30.49
N TRP A 40 9.85 -7.74 29.74
CA TRP A 40 9.67 -7.83 28.31
C TRP A 40 11.00 -8.27 27.70
N ASP A 41 11.10 -9.55 27.44
CA ASP A 41 12.19 -10.12 26.66
C ASP A 41 12.03 -9.66 25.20
N SER A 42 12.95 -8.80 24.75
CA SER A 42 13.01 -8.22 23.41
C SER A 42 13.44 -9.24 22.35
N ARG A 43 13.04 -10.48 22.48
CA ARG A 43 13.28 -11.52 21.46
C ARG A 43 11.99 -11.84 20.74
N SER A 44 11.88 -11.27 19.54
CA SER A 44 11.14 -11.87 18.41
C SER A 44 9.80 -12.51 18.79
N ALA A 45 8.81 -11.71 19.14
CA ALA A 45 7.43 -12.12 18.92
C ALA A 45 7.15 -12.00 17.41
N ILE A 46 7.73 -12.94 16.64
CA ILE A 46 7.08 -13.43 15.43
C ILE A 46 5.71 -13.85 15.93
N ILE A 47 4.69 -13.10 15.57
CA ILE A 47 3.32 -13.57 15.66
C ILE A 47 3.30 -14.81 14.77
N LYS A 48 3.53 -15.98 15.39
CA LYS A 48 3.17 -17.24 14.77
C LYS A 48 1.68 -17.12 14.55
N ASP A 49 1.28 -17.05 13.29
CA ASP A 49 -0.08 -17.31 12.86
C ASP A 49 -0.47 -18.66 13.51
N ASN A 50 -1.20 -18.58 14.62
CA ASN A 50 -1.90 -19.74 15.14
C ASN A 50 -3.09 -19.98 14.21
N THR A 51 -2.77 -20.56 13.06
CA THR A 51 -3.73 -21.24 12.20
C THR A 51 -4.05 -22.58 12.84
N GLU A 52 -4.82 -22.57 13.91
CA GLU A 52 -5.54 -23.74 14.35
C GLU A 52 -7.01 -23.60 13.96
N ALA A 53 -7.37 -24.45 13.03
CA ALA A 53 -8.71 -24.97 12.70
C ALA A 53 -9.87 -23.93 12.59
N GLY A 54 -10.26 -23.59 11.37
CA GLY A 54 -11.66 -23.34 11.06
C GLY A 54 -12.10 -21.91 10.86
N ASP A 55 -11.24 -20.91 10.85
CA ASP A 55 -11.61 -19.52 10.54
C ASP A 55 -10.98 -19.09 9.21
N ASP A 56 -11.75 -19.31 8.12
CA ASP A 56 -11.37 -18.92 6.75
C ASP A 56 -11.62 -17.42 6.50
N MET A 57 -11.65 -16.60 7.57
CA MET A 57 -11.83 -15.16 7.49
C MET A 57 -10.58 -14.47 6.98
N THR A 58 -10.74 -13.70 5.92
CA THR A 58 -9.68 -12.83 5.42
C THR A 58 -9.27 -11.79 6.47
N ARG A 59 -8.05 -11.25 6.35
CA ARG A 59 -7.58 -10.18 7.25
C ARG A 59 -8.49 -8.95 7.22
N LYS A 60 -9.09 -8.61 6.08
CA LYS A 60 -10.07 -7.52 5.96
C LYS A 60 -11.33 -7.80 6.79
N GLU A 61 -11.85 -9.00 6.73
CA GLU A 61 -13.02 -9.41 7.51
C GLU A 61 -12.74 -9.36 9.00
N ARG A 62 -11.56 -9.84 9.45
CA ARG A 62 -11.13 -9.74 10.85
C ARG A 62 -11.04 -8.29 11.34
N ILE A 63 -10.56 -7.35 10.49
CA ILE A 63 -10.51 -5.92 10.83
C ILE A 63 -11.93 -5.36 10.99
N LEU A 64 -12.83 -5.71 10.08
CA LEU A 64 -14.22 -5.25 10.13
C LEU A 64 -14.95 -5.82 11.35
N ASP A 65 -14.70 -7.06 11.70
CA ASP A 65 -15.28 -7.71 12.88
C ASP A 65 -14.75 -7.09 14.18
N ALA A 66 -13.44 -6.90 14.30
CA ALA A 66 -12.83 -6.19 15.42
C ALA A 66 -13.40 -4.76 15.56
N LYS A 67 -13.61 -4.06 14.44
CA LYS A 67 -14.26 -2.76 14.44
C LYS A 67 -15.67 -2.82 15.00
N ARG A 68 -16.50 -3.78 14.56
CA ARG A 68 -17.87 -3.96 15.07
C ARG A 68 -17.90 -4.20 16.58
N CYS A 69 -16.98 -5.03 17.08
CA CYS A 69 -16.84 -5.27 18.52
C CYS A 69 -16.50 -3.99 19.28
N LEU A 70 -15.56 -3.19 18.77
CA LEU A 70 -15.18 -1.92 19.41
C LEU A 70 -16.30 -0.88 19.34
N ASP A 71 -17.05 -0.81 18.26
CA ASP A 71 -18.22 0.09 18.14
C ASP A 71 -19.29 -0.27 19.18
N ALA A 72 -19.59 -1.56 19.37
CA ALA A 72 -20.52 -2.02 20.37
C ALA A 72 -20.04 -1.65 21.79
N LEU A 73 -18.79 -1.95 22.14
CA LEU A 73 -18.19 -1.60 23.42
C LEU A 73 -18.17 -0.09 23.66
N ALA A 74 -17.91 0.72 22.63
CA ALA A 74 -17.91 2.17 22.74
C ALA A 74 -19.30 2.74 23.08
N LEU A 75 -20.36 2.03 22.66
CA LEU A 75 -21.76 2.35 22.98
C LEU A 75 -22.23 1.73 24.29
N GLY A 76 -21.38 1.01 25.04
CA GLY A 76 -21.76 0.32 26.27
C GLY A 76 -22.54 -0.97 26.04
N LEU A 77 -22.41 -1.59 24.86
CA LEU A 77 -23.06 -2.83 24.50
C LEU A 77 -22.07 -4.00 24.51
N ASP A 78 -22.55 -5.17 24.91
CA ASP A 78 -21.80 -6.42 24.76
C ASP A 78 -21.82 -6.85 23.28
N PRO A 79 -20.65 -6.97 22.63
CA PRO A 79 -20.58 -7.30 21.20
C PRO A 79 -21.11 -8.70 20.85
N HIS A 80 -21.22 -9.63 21.82
CA HIS A 80 -21.73 -10.98 21.58
C HIS A 80 -23.23 -11.10 21.78
N THR A 81 -23.77 -10.43 22.79
CA THR A 81 -25.21 -10.53 23.15
C THR A 81 -26.03 -9.36 22.64
N GLY A 82 -25.38 -8.22 22.32
CA GLY A 82 -26.03 -6.96 21.96
C GLY A 82 -26.73 -6.28 23.14
N GLY A 83 -26.63 -6.85 24.36
CA GLY A 83 -27.20 -6.28 25.58
C GLY A 83 -26.34 -5.16 26.17
N GLU A 84 -26.95 -4.37 27.06
CA GLU A 84 -26.22 -3.33 27.80
C GLU A 84 -25.17 -3.96 28.76
N LEU A 85 -23.98 -3.39 28.81
CA LEU A 85 -22.97 -3.79 29.77
C LEU A 85 -23.39 -3.40 31.19
N PRO A 86 -22.99 -4.18 32.24
CA PRO A 86 -23.27 -3.84 33.64
C PRO A 86 -22.80 -2.42 33.96
N GLY A 87 -23.60 -1.65 34.69
CA GLY A 87 -23.32 -0.23 34.97
C GLY A 87 -22.05 0.02 35.76
N ASP A 88 -21.56 -0.98 36.49
CA ASP A 88 -20.30 -0.97 37.24
C ASP A 88 -19.09 -1.45 36.40
N SER A 89 -19.31 -1.83 35.15
CA SER A 89 -18.26 -2.29 34.25
C SER A 89 -17.21 -1.20 34.00
N VAL A 90 -15.95 -1.58 34.08
CA VAL A 90 -14.83 -0.70 33.71
C VAL A 90 -14.93 -0.24 32.25
N LEU A 91 -15.54 -1.06 31.38
CA LEU A 91 -15.72 -0.77 29.96
C LEU A 91 -16.70 0.38 29.71
N ASN A 92 -17.63 0.65 30.64
CA ASN A 92 -18.60 1.76 30.59
C ASN A 92 -18.02 3.12 31.00
N ARG A 93 -16.73 3.19 31.33
CA ARG A 93 -16.09 4.48 31.65
C ARG A 93 -15.94 5.31 30.39
N VAL A 94 -16.15 6.63 30.50
CA VAL A 94 -16.08 7.59 29.39
C VAL A 94 -14.72 7.53 28.70
N GLU A 95 -13.63 7.33 29.45
CA GLU A 95 -12.28 7.20 28.92
C GLU A 95 -12.15 5.97 28.02
N MET A 96 -12.77 4.85 28.40
CA MET A 96 -12.78 3.60 27.62
C MET A 96 -13.60 3.76 26.35
N SER A 97 -14.79 4.35 26.44
CA SER A 97 -15.61 4.63 25.26
C SER A 97 -14.87 5.50 24.23
N ARG A 98 -14.18 6.56 24.71
CA ARG A 98 -13.34 7.40 23.82
C ARG A 98 -12.19 6.63 23.17
N CYS A 99 -11.56 5.73 23.93
CA CYS A 99 -10.50 4.87 23.42
C CYS A 99 -11.03 3.94 22.33
N PHE A 100 -12.18 3.29 22.57
CA PHE A 100 -12.79 2.38 21.61
C PHE A 100 -13.22 3.10 20.32
N PHE A 101 -13.84 4.28 20.41
CA PHE A 101 -14.15 5.09 19.23
C PHE A 101 -12.91 5.48 18.44
N PHE A 102 -11.83 5.86 19.12
CA PHE A 102 -10.58 6.21 18.46
C PHE A 102 -9.97 5.02 17.71
N VAL A 103 -9.89 3.85 18.36
CA VAL A 103 -9.33 2.63 17.76
C VAL A 103 -10.23 2.13 16.62
N SER A 104 -11.55 2.16 16.79
CA SER A 104 -12.51 1.82 15.74
C SER A 104 -12.34 2.71 14.51
N GLY A 105 -12.12 4.01 14.71
CA GLY A 105 -11.80 4.95 13.62
C GLY A 105 -10.51 4.59 12.87
N LEU A 106 -9.47 4.20 13.59
CA LEU A 106 -8.21 3.72 12.98
C LEU A 106 -8.40 2.44 12.19
N LEU A 107 -9.20 1.49 12.71
CA LEU A 107 -9.52 0.26 11.99
C LEU A 107 -10.32 0.53 10.72
N GLN A 108 -11.26 1.48 10.75
CA GLN A 108 -11.97 1.92 9.55
C GLN A 108 -11.00 2.51 8.51
N GLU A 109 -10.08 3.36 8.94
CA GLU A 109 -9.07 3.95 8.05
C GLU A 109 -8.16 2.89 7.42
N ILE A 110 -7.76 1.89 8.20
CA ILE A 110 -6.96 0.74 7.70
C ILE A 110 -7.79 -0.09 6.73
N TYR A 111 -9.06 -0.32 7.02
CA TYR A 111 -9.96 -1.06 6.14
C TYR A 111 -10.14 -0.39 4.78
N ASP A 112 -10.34 0.93 4.77
CA ASP A 112 -10.61 1.72 3.56
C ASP A 112 -9.35 1.96 2.72
N ASN A 113 -8.22 2.25 3.38
CA ASN A 113 -7.01 2.73 2.72
C ASN A 113 -5.86 1.71 2.74
N GLY A 114 -6.03 0.57 3.42
CA GLY A 114 -4.96 -0.37 3.71
C GLY A 114 -3.99 0.12 4.81
N PRO A 115 -3.02 -0.69 5.21
CA PRO A 115 -2.05 -0.32 6.24
C PRO A 115 -1.14 0.81 5.74
N ARG A 116 -0.96 1.84 6.56
CA ARG A 116 0.00 2.93 6.28
C ARG A 116 1.46 2.54 6.47
N ALA A 117 1.73 1.37 7.02
CA ALA A 117 3.10 0.88 7.17
C ALA A 117 3.72 0.60 5.78
N PRO A 118 5.02 0.85 5.61
CA PRO A 118 5.71 0.45 4.39
C PRO A 118 5.68 -1.09 4.30
N GLY A 119 4.73 -1.62 3.53
CA GLY A 119 4.64 -3.05 3.24
C GLY A 119 5.89 -3.56 2.52
N LEU A 120 6.07 -4.87 2.47
CA LEU A 120 7.08 -5.49 1.63
C LEU A 120 6.91 -5.04 0.18
N PRO A 121 7.96 -5.01 -0.63
CA PRO A 121 7.83 -4.82 -2.07
C PRO A 121 6.79 -5.80 -2.64
N PHE A 122 6.07 -5.39 -3.69
CA PHE A 122 5.14 -6.28 -4.37
C PHE A 122 5.86 -7.57 -4.77
N ALA A 123 5.26 -8.71 -4.46
CA ALA A 123 5.73 -10.01 -4.88
C ALA A 123 4.54 -10.93 -5.13
N LEU A 124 4.56 -11.67 -6.24
CA LEU A 124 3.55 -12.66 -6.59
C LEU A 124 4.28 -13.98 -6.92
N PRO A 125 4.15 -15.01 -6.08
CA PRO A 125 4.74 -16.33 -6.32
C PRO A 125 4.32 -16.91 -7.69
N ILE A 126 5.21 -17.63 -8.33
CA ILE A 126 4.98 -18.23 -9.66
C ILE A 126 3.73 -19.11 -9.66
N GLU A 127 3.51 -19.86 -8.58
CA GLU A 127 2.37 -20.77 -8.43
C GLU A 127 1.01 -20.01 -8.47
N GLN A 128 1.02 -18.77 -8.00
CA GLN A 128 -0.19 -17.94 -7.97
C GLN A 128 -0.45 -17.24 -9.32
N ARG A 129 0.57 -17.09 -10.18
CA ARG A 129 0.42 -16.40 -11.48
C ARG A 129 -0.54 -17.10 -12.41
N ALA A 130 -0.66 -18.44 -12.30
CA ALA A 130 -1.61 -19.21 -13.08
C ALA A 130 -3.08 -18.87 -12.79
N ALA A 131 -3.36 -18.28 -11.62
CA ALA A 131 -4.69 -17.83 -11.23
C ALA A 131 -5.03 -16.41 -11.73
N PHE A 132 -4.12 -15.75 -12.47
CA PHE A 132 -4.40 -14.44 -13.04
C PHE A 132 -5.58 -14.52 -14.02
N PRO A 133 -6.57 -13.58 -13.95
CA PRO A 133 -7.75 -13.61 -14.80
C PRO A 133 -7.42 -13.09 -16.21
N PHE A 134 -6.75 -13.91 -17.00
CA PHE A 134 -6.51 -13.59 -18.41
C PHE A 134 -7.81 -13.39 -19.17
N THR A 135 -7.84 -12.41 -20.05
CA THR A 135 -9.03 -12.09 -20.85
C THR A 135 -8.67 -11.93 -22.33
N GLU A 136 -9.59 -12.37 -23.20
CA GLU A 136 -9.49 -12.14 -24.64
C GLU A 136 -9.70 -10.66 -24.99
N GLN A 137 -10.43 -9.91 -24.14
CA GLN A 137 -10.58 -8.49 -24.32
C GLN A 137 -9.29 -7.77 -23.92
N PRO A 138 -8.83 -6.81 -24.74
CA PRO A 138 -7.64 -6.05 -24.40
C PRO A 138 -7.82 -5.27 -23.10
N MET A 139 -6.85 -5.37 -22.20
CA MET A 139 -6.81 -4.65 -20.92
C MET A 139 -5.93 -3.41 -21.01
N THR A 140 -6.20 -2.41 -20.20
CA THR A 140 -5.26 -1.32 -19.91
C THR A 140 -4.24 -1.76 -18.84
N VAL A 141 -3.08 -1.10 -18.77
CA VAL A 141 -2.09 -1.39 -17.72
C VAL A 141 -2.67 -1.19 -16.32
N SER A 142 -3.63 -0.28 -16.17
CA SER A 142 -4.31 -0.02 -14.89
C SER A 142 -5.18 -1.20 -14.45
N GLU A 143 -5.83 -1.86 -15.40
CA GLU A 143 -6.63 -3.07 -15.14
C GLU A 143 -5.74 -4.25 -14.79
N ILE A 144 -4.62 -4.44 -15.52
CA ILE A 144 -3.61 -5.46 -15.19
C ILE A 144 -3.06 -5.25 -13.77
N CYS A 145 -2.64 -4.02 -13.43
CA CYS A 145 -2.15 -3.72 -12.09
C CYS A 145 -3.21 -3.94 -11.02
N ARG A 146 -4.48 -3.64 -11.30
CA ARG A 146 -5.58 -3.90 -10.37
C ARG A 146 -5.74 -5.39 -10.13
N ALA A 147 -5.81 -6.19 -11.19
CA ALA A 147 -5.93 -7.64 -11.09
C ALA A 147 -4.75 -8.25 -10.31
N LEU A 148 -3.51 -7.81 -10.57
CA LEU A 148 -2.33 -8.26 -9.83
C LEU A 148 -2.38 -7.85 -8.35
N ASN A 149 -2.82 -6.65 -8.05
CA ASN A 149 -2.94 -6.17 -6.67
C ASN A 149 -4.06 -6.86 -5.88
N GLU A 150 -5.10 -7.36 -6.54
CA GLU A 150 -6.16 -8.15 -5.93
C GLU A 150 -5.70 -9.57 -5.55
N MET A 151 -4.62 -10.06 -6.16
CA MET A 151 -4.05 -11.39 -5.89
C MET A 151 -3.13 -11.43 -4.68
N VAL A 152 -2.74 -10.28 -4.11
CA VAL A 152 -1.83 -10.18 -2.98
C VAL A 152 -2.51 -9.54 -1.77
N ASP A 153 -2.05 -9.89 -0.56
CA ASP A 153 -2.55 -9.24 0.66
C ASP A 153 -2.05 -7.78 0.74
N PRO A 154 -2.94 -6.78 0.67
CA PRO A 154 -2.57 -5.37 0.72
C PRO A 154 -1.99 -4.95 2.09
N PHE A 155 -2.13 -5.79 3.13
CA PHE A 155 -1.55 -5.56 4.44
C PHE A 155 -0.11 -6.07 4.56
N VAL A 156 0.33 -6.88 3.61
CA VAL A 156 1.69 -7.44 3.56
C VAL A 156 2.51 -6.75 2.48
N TYR A 157 1.93 -6.56 1.29
CA TYR A 157 2.63 -6.06 0.12
C TYR A 157 2.18 -4.67 -0.28
N ARG A 158 3.11 -3.87 -0.80
CA ARG A 158 2.77 -2.60 -1.46
C ARG A 158 2.08 -2.88 -2.78
N TYR A 159 1.18 -2.00 -3.17
CA TYR A 159 0.57 -2.07 -4.49
C TYR A 159 1.60 -1.88 -5.60
N LEU A 160 1.50 -2.74 -6.62
CA LEU A 160 2.20 -2.57 -7.88
C LEU A 160 1.65 -1.33 -8.60
N ARG A 161 2.55 -0.43 -9.00
CA ARG A 161 2.19 0.78 -9.73
C ARG A 161 2.24 0.53 -11.24
N THR A 162 1.36 1.18 -11.98
CA THR A 162 1.35 1.14 -13.45
C THR A 162 2.67 1.62 -14.05
N THR A 163 3.30 2.60 -13.42
CA THR A 163 4.61 3.12 -13.82
C THR A 163 5.69 2.05 -13.79
N THR A 164 5.67 1.11 -12.84
CA THR A 164 6.67 0.04 -12.75
C THR A 164 6.65 -0.82 -14.03
N ILE A 165 5.48 -1.21 -14.51
CA ILE A 165 5.33 -2.00 -15.74
C ILE A 165 5.70 -1.15 -16.97
N THR A 166 5.15 0.07 -17.06
CA THR A 166 5.35 0.90 -18.25
C THR A 166 6.78 1.43 -18.38
N ASP A 167 7.47 1.72 -17.27
CA ASP A 167 8.87 2.14 -17.29
C ASP A 167 9.80 0.99 -17.72
N TRP A 168 9.52 -0.25 -17.25
CA TRP A 168 10.24 -1.43 -17.70
C TRP A 168 10.02 -1.68 -19.20
N LEU A 169 8.77 -1.61 -19.69
CA LEU A 169 8.48 -1.76 -21.12
C LEU A 169 9.15 -0.67 -21.97
N LEU A 170 9.24 0.56 -21.46
CA LEU A 170 9.94 1.66 -22.11
C LEU A 170 11.44 1.38 -22.23
N GLN A 171 12.08 0.94 -21.14
CA GLN A 171 13.50 0.59 -21.10
C GLN A 171 13.85 -0.58 -22.01
N ARG A 172 12.97 -1.56 -22.13
CA ARG A 172 13.15 -2.73 -23.01
C ARG A 172 12.78 -2.42 -24.47
N GLY A 173 12.34 -1.20 -24.78
CA GLY A 173 12.01 -0.77 -26.15
C GLY A 173 10.67 -1.30 -26.66
N PHE A 174 9.79 -1.83 -25.82
CA PHE A 174 8.42 -2.22 -26.18
C PHE A 174 7.48 -1.03 -26.28
N LEU A 175 7.76 0.02 -25.49
CA LEU A 175 7.08 1.31 -25.54
C LEU A 175 8.07 2.40 -25.97
N GLU A 176 7.53 3.49 -26.50
CA GLU A 176 8.26 4.73 -26.80
C GLU A 176 7.42 5.94 -26.41
N MET A 177 8.08 7.07 -26.18
CA MET A 177 7.41 8.33 -25.92
C MET A 177 6.99 8.95 -27.24
N ASN A 178 5.70 9.00 -27.48
CA ASN A 178 5.07 9.64 -28.62
C ASN A 178 4.40 10.94 -28.20
N THR A 179 4.14 11.82 -29.17
CA THR A 179 3.46 13.08 -28.94
C THR A 179 2.17 13.11 -29.75
N TRP A 180 1.08 13.44 -29.08
CA TRP A 180 -0.21 13.65 -29.74
C TRP A 180 -0.21 14.95 -30.58
N GLY A 181 -1.19 15.11 -31.44
CA GLY A 181 -1.32 16.30 -32.30
C GLY A 181 -1.47 17.62 -31.56
N ASP A 182 -1.89 17.57 -30.29
CA ASP A 182 -1.97 18.73 -29.36
C ASP A 182 -0.69 18.95 -28.55
N GLY A 183 0.36 18.16 -28.76
CA GLY A 183 1.63 18.22 -28.02
C GLY A 183 1.64 17.37 -26.74
N THR A 184 0.55 16.69 -26.37
CA THR A 184 0.50 15.86 -25.17
C THR A 184 1.34 14.58 -25.34
N PRO A 185 2.32 14.30 -24.46
CA PRO A 185 3.11 13.08 -24.53
C PRO A 185 2.32 11.87 -24.06
N PHE A 186 2.47 10.74 -24.76
CA PHE A 186 1.91 9.45 -24.35
C PHE A 186 2.90 8.32 -24.65
N ARG A 187 2.71 7.19 -23.96
CA ARG A 187 3.52 5.98 -24.16
C ARG A 187 2.83 5.08 -25.16
N GLY A 188 3.34 5.03 -26.39
CA GLY A 188 2.83 4.20 -27.46
C GLY A 188 3.70 2.96 -27.70
N PRO A 189 3.14 1.87 -28.27
CA PRO A 189 3.87 0.67 -28.58
C PRO A 189 4.76 0.87 -29.82
N THR A 190 6.01 0.41 -29.71
CA THR A 190 6.94 0.28 -30.84
C THR A 190 6.52 -0.88 -31.75
N ALA A 191 7.26 -1.13 -32.85
CA ALA A 191 7.08 -2.33 -33.66
C ALA A 191 7.27 -3.62 -32.81
N LEU A 192 8.25 -3.61 -31.89
CA LEU A 192 8.51 -4.71 -30.96
C LEU A 192 7.35 -4.85 -29.95
N GLY A 193 6.81 -3.73 -29.45
CA GLY A 193 5.63 -3.77 -28.59
C GLY A 193 4.40 -4.37 -29.26
N ARG A 194 4.19 -4.04 -30.52
CA ARG A 194 3.07 -4.61 -31.29
C ARG A 194 3.23 -6.12 -31.52
N SER A 195 4.45 -6.62 -31.67
CA SER A 195 4.69 -8.07 -31.85
C SER A 195 4.38 -8.91 -30.63
N ILE A 196 4.37 -8.29 -29.42
CA ILE A 196 3.94 -8.96 -28.19
C ILE A 196 2.46 -8.72 -27.83
N GLY A 197 1.68 -8.12 -28.73
CA GLY A 197 0.25 -7.90 -28.53
C GLY A 197 -0.11 -6.58 -27.87
N LEU A 198 0.71 -5.52 -28.02
CA LEU A 198 0.32 -4.16 -27.65
C LEU A 198 -0.36 -3.44 -28.82
N SER A 199 -1.41 -2.68 -28.54
CA SER A 199 -2.08 -1.83 -29.51
C SER A 199 -2.41 -0.46 -28.93
N VAL A 200 -2.87 0.47 -29.76
CA VAL A 200 -3.33 1.80 -29.32
C VAL A 200 -4.77 1.97 -29.74
N GLU A 201 -5.57 2.48 -28.82
CA GLU A 201 -6.96 2.86 -29.07
C GLU A 201 -7.16 4.33 -28.72
N GLU A 202 -7.91 5.03 -29.55
CA GLU A 202 -8.37 6.39 -29.23
C GLU A 202 -9.67 6.31 -28.44
N ARG A 203 -9.69 6.96 -27.27
CA ARG A 203 -10.88 7.07 -26.42
C ARG A 203 -11.26 8.51 -26.23
N SER A 204 -12.55 8.76 -26.08
CA SER A 204 -13.07 10.09 -25.76
C SER A 204 -13.28 10.24 -24.26
N GLY A 205 -12.68 11.26 -23.66
CA GLY A 205 -12.81 11.59 -22.24
C GLY A 205 -13.42 12.97 -22.03
N LYS A 206 -13.63 13.36 -20.77
CA LYS A 206 -14.19 14.67 -20.39
C LYS A 206 -13.33 15.85 -20.85
N ARG A 207 -12.05 15.63 -21.13
CA ARG A 207 -11.08 16.67 -21.57
C ARG A 207 -10.76 16.60 -23.07
N GLY A 208 -11.44 15.75 -23.82
CA GLY A 208 -11.20 15.51 -25.24
C GLY A 208 -10.73 14.09 -25.54
N PRO A 209 -10.37 13.78 -26.80
CA PRO A 209 -9.84 12.49 -27.18
C PRO A 209 -8.45 12.26 -26.54
N TYR A 210 -8.16 11.01 -26.19
CA TYR A 210 -6.87 10.58 -25.66
C TYR A 210 -6.53 9.17 -26.13
N GLN A 211 -5.24 8.84 -26.19
CA GLN A 211 -4.80 7.51 -26.58
C GLN A 211 -4.52 6.63 -25.37
N VAL A 212 -4.92 5.38 -25.48
CA VAL A 212 -4.69 4.34 -24.48
C VAL A 212 -3.97 3.18 -25.13
N THR A 213 -2.86 2.75 -24.52
CA THR A 213 -2.20 1.51 -24.89
C THR A 213 -2.96 0.34 -24.29
N LEU A 214 -3.34 -0.59 -25.12
CA LEU A 214 -4.06 -1.81 -24.80
C LEU A 214 -3.14 -3.03 -24.87
N TYR A 215 -3.39 -3.96 -23.98
CA TYR A 215 -2.65 -5.19 -23.75
C TYR A 215 -3.56 -6.38 -24.08
N HIS A 216 -3.35 -6.98 -25.26
CA HIS A 216 -4.03 -8.20 -25.66
C HIS A 216 -3.55 -9.40 -24.83
N THR A 217 -4.16 -10.55 -24.99
CA THR A 217 -3.87 -11.76 -24.20
C THR A 217 -2.37 -12.11 -24.21
N ASP A 218 -1.71 -12.02 -25.37
CA ASP A 218 -0.28 -12.30 -25.49
C ASP A 218 0.56 -11.34 -24.64
N ALA A 219 0.20 -10.05 -24.63
CA ALA A 219 0.87 -9.03 -23.82
C ALA A 219 0.60 -9.23 -22.31
N GLN A 220 -0.58 -9.71 -21.93
CA GLN A 220 -0.89 -10.07 -20.55
C GLN A 220 0.01 -11.21 -20.07
N HIS A 221 0.13 -12.29 -20.86
CA HIS A 221 1.05 -13.40 -20.57
C HIS A 221 2.49 -12.91 -20.49
N PHE A 222 2.93 -12.12 -21.47
CA PHE A 222 4.29 -11.58 -21.52
C PHE A 222 4.65 -10.78 -20.24
N ILE A 223 3.73 -9.96 -19.72
CA ILE A 223 3.95 -9.21 -18.46
C ILE A 223 4.08 -10.18 -17.27
N LEU A 224 3.22 -11.19 -17.16
CA LEU A 224 3.26 -12.13 -16.05
C LEU A 224 4.52 -13.00 -16.07
N ASP A 225 4.94 -13.44 -17.25
CA ASP A 225 6.16 -14.24 -17.42
C ASP A 225 7.43 -13.46 -17.05
N ASN A 226 7.42 -12.15 -17.29
CA ASN A 226 8.53 -11.24 -16.97
C ASN A 226 8.34 -10.47 -15.65
N LEU A 227 7.36 -10.86 -14.82
CA LEU A 227 7.01 -10.09 -13.62
C LEU A 227 8.17 -9.92 -12.65
N ASP A 228 9.01 -10.94 -12.47
CA ASP A 228 10.19 -10.86 -11.61
C ASP A 228 11.19 -9.81 -12.11
N ASP A 229 11.40 -9.75 -13.41
CA ASP A 229 12.31 -8.78 -14.05
C ASP A 229 11.74 -7.35 -13.96
N ILE A 230 10.42 -7.21 -14.10
CA ILE A 230 9.69 -5.94 -13.92
C ILE A 230 9.83 -5.42 -12.48
N LEU A 231 9.86 -6.31 -11.50
CA LEU A 231 9.93 -5.96 -10.09
C LEU A 231 11.36 -5.69 -9.58
N LEU A 232 12.38 -6.04 -10.35
CA LEU A 232 13.75 -5.69 -10.01
C LEU A 232 13.91 -4.16 -9.96
N PRO A 233 14.61 -3.63 -8.95
CA PRO A 233 14.90 -2.20 -8.92
C PRO A 233 15.70 -1.86 -10.17
N VAL A 234 15.20 -0.87 -10.91
CA VAL A 234 15.91 -0.33 -12.06
C VAL A 234 17.27 0.20 -11.58
N SER A 235 18.33 -0.50 -11.92
CA SER A 235 19.67 0.04 -11.74
C SER A 235 19.79 1.27 -12.65
N PRO A 236 20.13 2.46 -12.14
CA PRO A 236 20.42 3.58 -13.03
C PRO A 236 21.54 3.13 -13.98
N ALA A 237 21.26 3.23 -15.29
CA ALA A 237 22.29 2.97 -16.29
C ALA A 237 23.52 3.78 -15.92
N ALA A 238 24.68 3.10 -15.78
CA ALA A 238 25.94 3.77 -15.64
C ALA A 238 26.17 4.61 -16.91
N GLU A 239 26.11 5.93 -16.76
CA GLU A 239 26.58 6.89 -17.76
C GLU A 239 28.08 6.79 -17.92
#